data_9d316978c3b02b9bc735067d2f91ae27
#
_entry.id   9d316978c3b02b9bc735067d2f91ae27
#
_cell.length_a   1.000
_cell.length_b   1.000
_cell.length_c   1.000
_cell.angle_alpha   90.00
_cell.angle_beta   90.00
_cell.angle_gamma   90.00
#
_symmetry.space_group_name_H-M   'P 1'
#
loop_
_entity.id
_entity.type
_entity.pdbx_description
1 polymer ?
#
loop_
_entity_poly.entity_id
_entity_poly.type
_entity_poly.pdbx_seq_one_letter_code
_entity_poly.pdbx_strand_id
1 'polypeptide(L)'
;MDKKDGMSKTVTVVIPIYNVEKYLNRCIESVVGQTYENLEIILVDDESPDNCPQICEDWKNRDNRIKVVHKKNAGLGYARNTGIDCATGEYICFVDSDDYVAADM
;
A
#
# COMPACT_ATOMS: atom_id res chain seq x y z
N MET A 1 -20.45 -12.38 8.89
CA MET A 1 -20.69 -12.05 8.84
C MET A 1 -20.75 -11.51 8.57
N ASP A 2 -20.50 -11.59 8.44
CA ASP A 2 -20.67 -11.15 8.15
C ASP A 2 -20.76 -10.49 7.95
N LYS A 3 -20.49 -10.64 7.96
CA LYS A 3 -20.65 -10.13 7.74
C LYS A 3 -20.88 -9.59 7.40
N LYS A 4 -20.92 -9.86 7.28
CA LYS A 4 -21.24 -9.45 6.93
C LYS A 4 -21.34 -9.01 6.37
N ASP A 5 -21.18 -9.81 5.99
CA ASP A 5 -21.43 -9.30 5.58
C ASP A 5 -21.31 -8.40 4.80
N GLY A 6 -21.35 -8.96 3.65
CA GLY A 6 -21.45 -7.87 2.70
C GLY A 6 -21.38 -6.48 3.28
N MET A 7 -21.31 -6.44 4.52
CA MET A 7 -21.15 -5.19 5.26
C MET A 7 -19.71 -4.69 5.24
N SER A 8 -18.77 -5.56 4.94
CA SER A 8 -17.36 -5.22 4.95
C SER A 8 -16.92 -4.82 3.55
N LYS A 9 -16.74 -3.52 3.34
CA LYS A 9 -16.24 -2.99 2.08
C LYS A 9 -14.72 -3.12 2.03
N THR A 10 -14.19 -3.44 0.85
CA THR A 10 -12.75 -3.46 0.65
C THR A 10 -12.24 -2.05 0.44
N VAL A 11 -11.24 -1.67 1.22
CA VAL A 11 -10.56 -0.39 1.07
C VAL A 11 -9.20 -0.65 0.42
N THR A 12 -8.95 -0.01 -0.69
CA THR A 12 -7.63 -0.06 -1.33
C THR A 12 -6.78 1.05 -0.77
N VAL A 13 -5.62 0.68 -0.24
CA VAL A 13 -4.63 1.63 0.24
C VAL A 13 -3.48 1.67 -0.76
N VAL A 14 -3.26 2.82 -1.38
CA VAL A 14 -2.20 3.00 -2.36
C VAL A 14 -1.04 3.73 -1.70
N ILE A 15 0.15 3.13 -1.74
CA ILE A 15 1.37 3.71 -1.17
C ILE A 15 2.36 3.92 -2.31
N PRO A 16 2.50 5.16 -2.83
CA PRO A 16 3.53 5.45 -3.81
C PRO A 16 4.90 5.54 -3.12
N ILE A 17 5.91 4.94 -3.72
CA ILE A 17 7.21 4.74 -3.08
C ILE A 17 8.34 5.22 -3.97
N TYR A 18 9.18 6.10 -3.43
CA TYR A 18 10.41 6.49 -4.09
C TYR A 18 11.43 6.96 -3.05
N ASN A 19 12.55 6.23 -2.94
CA ASN A 19 13.71 6.62 -2.13
C ASN A 19 13.37 6.90 -0.65
N VAL A 20 12.57 6.02 -0.04
CA VAL A 20 12.09 6.17 1.34
C VAL A 20 12.45 4.96 2.21
N GLU A 21 13.55 4.32 1.92
CA GLU A 21 13.98 3.09 2.59
C GLU A 21 13.94 3.19 4.12
N LYS A 22 14.32 4.35 4.67
CA LYS A 22 14.37 4.56 6.11
C LYS A 22 13.00 4.54 6.78
N TYR A 23 11.94 4.82 6.01
CA TYR A 23 10.60 5.03 6.56
C TYR A 23 9.61 3.96 6.13
N LEU A 24 9.95 3.22 5.07
CA LEU A 24 8.99 2.35 4.39
C LEU A 24 8.45 1.24 5.28
N ASN A 25 9.32 0.58 6.03
CA ASN A 25 8.87 -0.50 6.93
C ASN A 25 7.84 0.00 7.93
N ARG A 26 8.08 1.15 8.54
CA ARG A 26 7.15 1.73 9.52
C ARG A 26 5.82 2.08 8.88
N CYS A 27 5.87 2.63 7.66
CA CYS A 27 4.66 2.97 6.92
C CYS A 27 3.82 1.72 6.66
N ILE A 28 4.44 0.68 6.09
CA ILE A 28 3.72 -0.55 5.74
C ILE A 28 3.20 -1.25 7.00
N GLU A 29 4.01 -1.30 8.05
CA GLU A 29 3.59 -1.88 9.33
C GLU A 29 2.33 -1.21 9.85
N SER A 30 2.26 0.11 9.77
CA SER A 30 1.11 0.85 10.29
C SER A 30 -0.16 0.56 9.49
N VAL A 31 -0.03 0.29 8.20
CA VAL A 31 -1.18 -0.05 7.36
C VAL A 31 -1.62 -1.49 7.60
N VAL A 32 -0.67 -2.41 7.65
CA VAL A 32 -0.94 -3.84 7.90
C VAL A 32 -1.60 -4.02 9.27
N GLY A 33 -1.21 -3.20 10.25
CA GLY A 33 -1.71 -3.29 11.62
C GLY A 33 -3.02 -2.58 11.88
N GLN A 34 -3.71 -2.07 10.85
CA GLN A 34 -4.99 -1.40 11.04
C GLN A 34 -6.04 -2.35 11.63
N THR A 35 -6.94 -1.80 12.46
CA THR A 35 -8.04 -2.58 13.00
C THR A 35 -9.00 -3.04 11.92
N TYR A 36 -9.19 -2.24 10.87
CA TYR A 36 -9.98 -2.65 9.72
C TYR A 36 -9.15 -3.60 8.86
N GLU A 37 -9.60 -4.83 8.70
CA GLU A 37 -8.79 -5.88 8.09
C GLU A 37 -9.05 -6.08 6.59
N ASN A 38 -10.18 -5.61 6.09
CA ASN A 38 -10.55 -5.85 4.69
C ASN A 38 -9.87 -4.84 3.77
N LEU A 39 -8.56 -4.97 3.66
CA LEU A 39 -7.71 -4.05 2.89
C LEU A 39 -7.11 -4.73 1.67
N GLU A 40 -6.98 -3.95 0.61
CA GLU A 40 -6.11 -4.25 -0.52
C GLU A 40 -4.99 -3.21 -0.45
N ILE A 41 -3.74 -3.66 -0.28
CA ILE A 41 -2.61 -2.75 -0.10
C ILE A 41 -1.75 -2.81 -1.35
N ILE A 42 -1.65 -1.70 -2.07
CA ILE A 42 -0.89 -1.63 -3.31
C ILE A 42 0.35 -0.76 -3.10
N LEU A 43 1.50 -1.40 -3.16
CA LEU A 43 2.79 -0.72 -3.06
C LEU A 43 3.27 -0.43 -4.48
N VAL A 44 3.37 0.84 -4.84
CA VAL A 44 3.80 1.24 -6.16
C VAL A 44 5.22 1.78 -6.07
N ASP A 45 6.18 0.96 -6.47
CA ASP A 45 7.59 1.31 -6.47
C ASP A 45 7.92 2.06 -7.76
N ASP A 46 8.22 3.35 -7.64
CA ASP A 46 8.49 4.23 -8.77
C ASP A 46 9.98 4.19 -9.16
N GLU A 47 10.50 2.98 -9.35
CA GLU A 47 11.90 2.72 -9.69
C GLU A 47 12.82 3.32 -8.63
N SER A 48 12.59 2.97 -7.38
CA SER A 48 13.37 3.48 -6.26
C SER A 48 14.83 3.02 -6.38
N PRO A 49 15.81 3.93 -6.19
CA PRO A 49 17.23 3.57 -6.33
C PRO A 49 17.80 2.88 -5.09
N ASP A 50 17.07 2.88 -3.99
CA ASP A 50 17.49 2.29 -2.72
C ASP A 50 16.94 0.86 -2.59
N ASN A 51 16.79 0.37 -1.34
CA ASN A 51 16.34 -0.99 -1.09
C ASN A 51 14.81 -1.14 -1.05
N CYS A 52 14.06 -0.11 -1.40
CA CYS A 52 12.59 -0.17 -1.38
C CYS A 52 12.01 -1.32 -2.21
N PRO A 53 12.53 -1.61 -3.42
CA PRO A 53 11.97 -2.73 -4.19
C PRO A 53 12.01 -4.05 -3.43
N GLN A 54 13.11 -4.32 -2.74
CA GLN A 54 13.25 -5.56 -1.97
C GLN A 54 12.34 -5.56 -0.74
N ILE A 55 12.22 -4.41 -0.08
CA ILE A 55 11.34 -4.26 1.08
C ILE A 55 9.90 -4.56 0.67
N CYS A 56 9.47 -4.05 -0.48
CA CYS A 56 8.13 -4.30 -1.00
C CYS A 56 7.89 -5.80 -1.21
N GLU A 57 8.85 -6.50 -1.84
CA GLU A 57 8.71 -7.93 -2.10
C GLU A 57 8.67 -8.74 -0.81
N ASP A 58 9.47 -8.35 0.18
CA ASP A 58 9.47 -9.03 1.48
C ASP A 58 8.11 -8.89 2.16
N TRP A 59 7.50 -7.72 2.10
CA TRP A 59 6.17 -7.51 2.68
C TRP A 59 5.09 -8.28 1.93
N LYS A 60 5.18 -8.31 0.61
CA LYS A 60 4.25 -9.09 -0.21
C LYS A 60 4.25 -10.55 0.20
N ASN A 61 5.41 -11.09 0.52
CA ASN A 61 5.53 -12.49 0.96
C ASN A 61 4.99 -12.74 2.36
N ARG A 62 4.85 -11.69 3.17
CA ARG A 62 4.37 -11.80 4.55
C ARG A 62 2.87 -11.59 4.70
N ASP A 63 2.25 -10.84 3.77
CA ASP A 63 0.84 -10.50 3.87
C ASP A 63 0.20 -10.59 2.49
N ASN A 64 -0.77 -11.49 2.34
CA ASN A 64 -1.38 -11.75 1.04
C ASN A 64 -2.30 -10.63 0.55
N ARG A 65 -2.57 -9.62 1.38
CA ARG A 65 -3.34 -8.44 0.96
C ARG A 65 -2.46 -7.46 0.18
N ILE A 66 -1.15 -7.63 0.20
CA ILE A 66 -0.20 -6.71 -0.41
C ILE A 66 0.07 -7.11 -1.85
N LYS A 67 -0.08 -6.14 -2.75
CA LYS A 67 0.30 -6.23 -4.16
C LYS A 67 1.43 -5.24 -4.42
N VAL A 68 2.37 -5.62 -5.26
CA VAL A 68 3.51 -4.75 -5.58
C VAL A 68 3.54 -4.50 -7.08
N VAL A 69 3.70 -3.24 -7.44
CA VAL A 69 3.90 -2.83 -8.83
C VAL A 69 5.22 -2.09 -8.91
N HIS A 70 6.14 -2.61 -9.71
CA HIS A 70 7.40 -1.93 -10.00
C HIS A 70 7.23 -1.22 -11.34
N LYS A 71 7.41 0.09 -11.36
CA LYS A 71 7.23 0.86 -12.57
C LYS A 71 8.44 1.77 -12.82
N LYS A 72 8.61 2.19 -14.05
CA LYS A 72 9.65 3.13 -14.42
C LYS A 72 9.37 4.48 -13.77
N ASN A 73 10.41 5.13 -13.30
CA ASN A 73 10.28 6.42 -12.60
C ASN A 73 9.57 7.45 -13.49
N ALA A 74 8.50 8.02 -12.97
CA ALA A 74 7.73 9.05 -13.64
C ALA A 74 7.13 10.04 -12.64
N GLY A 75 7.45 9.88 -11.35
CA GLY A 75 6.97 10.76 -10.29
C GLY A 75 5.82 10.17 -9.50
N LEU A 76 5.62 10.69 -8.29
CA LEU A 76 4.64 10.13 -7.37
C LEU A 76 3.20 10.29 -7.83
N GLY A 77 2.91 11.36 -8.61
CA GLY A 77 1.57 11.52 -9.20
C GLY A 77 1.22 10.37 -10.13
N TYR A 78 2.15 9.95 -10.99
CA TYR A 78 1.93 8.81 -11.86
C TYR A 78 1.87 7.50 -11.07
N ALA A 79 2.64 7.40 -9.99
CA ALA A 79 2.57 6.23 -9.13
C ALA A 79 1.19 6.08 -8.49
N ARG A 80 0.59 7.18 -8.05
CA ARG A 80 -0.79 7.16 -7.54
C ARG A 80 -1.77 6.71 -8.60
N ASN A 81 -1.64 7.21 -9.82
CA ASN A 81 -2.50 6.80 -10.93
C ASN A 81 -2.36 5.31 -11.23
N THR A 82 -1.14 4.78 -11.19
CA THR A 82 -0.90 3.34 -11.36
C THR A 82 -1.64 2.55 -10.28
N GLY A 83 -1.56 3.01 -9.02
CA GLY A 83 -2.27 2.38 -7.92
C GLY A 83 -3.77 2.38 -8.13
N ILE A 84 -4.33 3.51 -8.59
CA ILE A 84 -5.75 3.61 -8.89
C ILE A 84 -6.15 2.60 -9.96
N ASP A 85 -5.34 2.48 -11.01
CA ASP A 85 -5.62 1.55 -12.11
C ASP A 85 -5.63 0.09 -11.64
N CYS A 86 -4.84 -0.24 -10.63
CA CYS A 86 -4.74 -1.59 -10.08
C CYS A 86 -5.77 -1.86 -8.99
N ALA A 87 -6.44 -0.83 -8.47
CA ALA A 87 -7.34 -0.96 -7.33
C ALA A 87 -8.60 -1.72 -7.69
N THR A 88 -8.99 -2.64 -6.82
CA THR A 88 -10.26 -3.38 -6.95
C THR A 88 -11.21 -3.09 -5.79
N GLY A 89 -10.77 -2.35 -4.79
CA GLY A 89 -11.59 -2.01 -3.64
C GLY A 89 -12.66 -0.97 -3.98
N GLU A 90 -13.64 -0.87 -3.10
CA GLU A 90 -14.76 0.06 -3.27
C GLU A 90 -14.36 1.48 -2.87
N TYR A 91 -13.37 1.61 -2.01
CA TYR A 91 -12.82 2.89 -1.56
C TYR A 91 -11.33 2.87 -1.76
N ILE A 92 -10.77 4.04 -2.07
CA ILE A 92 -9.33 4.17 -2.27
C ILE A 92 -8.83 5.27 -1.33
N CYS A 93 -7.75 4.98 -0.61
CA CYS A 93 -7.05 6.00 0.15
C CYS A 93 -5.56 5.93 -0.15
N PHE A 94 -4.88 7.04 0.03
CA PHE A 94 -3.46 7.16 -0.22
C PHE A 94 -2.73 7.39 1.09
N VAL A 95 -1.57 6.75 1.23
CA VAL A 95 -0.70 6.96 2.38
C VAL A 95 0.69 7.27 1.84
N ASP A 96 1.26 8.38 2.30
CA ASP A 96 2.62 8.74 1.91
C ASP A 96 3.60 7.77 2.54
N SER A 97 4.57 7.31 1.75
CA SER A 97 5.47 6.23 2.17
C SER A 97 6.46 6.63 3.27
N ASP A 98 6.60 7.91 3.57
CA ASP A 98 7.41 8.40 4.68
C ASP A 98 6.58 8.69 5.93
N ASP A 99 5.28 8.39 5.88
CA ASP A 99 4.35 8.57 7.00
C ASP A 99 3.99 7.24 7.64
N TYR A 100 3.15 7.31 8.64
CA TYR A 100 2.49 6.14 9.23
C TYR A 100 1.10 6.56 9.68
N VAL A 101 0.22 5.59 9.90
CA VAL A 101 -1.16 5.86 10.26
C VAL A 101 -1.49 5.26 11.62
N ALA A 102 -2.43 5.89 12.31
CA ALA A 102 -2.90 5.36 13.59
C ALA A 102 -3.73 4.09 13.38
N ALA A 103 -3.79 3.23 14.40
CA ALA A 103 -4.44 1.93 14.29
C ALA A 103 -5.93 2.00 13.99
N ASP A 104 -6.54 3.13 14.28
CA ASP A 104 -7.98 3.33 14.10
C ASP A 104 -8.29 4.35 12.99
N MET A 105 -7.48 4.35 11.99
CA MET A 105 -7.56 5.26 10.83
C MET A 105 -8.99 5.38 10.28
#